data_412e3960f371dc744b3f0bea3b112b6c
#
_entry.id   412e3960f371dc744b3f0bea3b112b6c
#
_cell.length_a   1.000
_cell.length_b   1.000
_cell.length_c   1.000
_cell.angle_alpha   90.00
_cell.angle_beta   90.00
_cell.angle_gamma   90.00
#
_symmetry.space_group_name_H-M   'P 1'
#
loop_
_entity.id
_entity.type
_entity.pdbx_description
1 polymer ?
#
loop_
_entity_poly.entity_id
_entity_poly.type
_entity_poly.pdbx_seq_one_letter_code
_entity_poly.pdbx_strand_id
1 'polypeptide(L)'
;TSASKKTPTIKYTGSSDKTKKKVIIPKTVTIDGVEYKVTSIGKKAFRNNKSLKEVVIGKNITKIETKAFYGCKNLRKVTFQTTTLSKKSVGKNAFGKINNKASYLIPSEKLKKYKRWLKKRGAIKQQIFRKY
;
A
#
# COMPACT_ATOMS: atom_id res chain seq x y z
N THR A 1 -19.33 -5.51 -27.59
CA THR A 1 -19.81 -4.13 -27.47
C THR A 1 -18.89 -3.30 -26.62
N SER A 2 -18.94 -2.01 -26.82
CA SER A 2 -18.17 -1.08 -26.02
C SER A 2 -18.47 -1.18 -24.53
N ALA A 3 -19.67 -1.59 -24.18
CA ALA A 3 -20.09 -1.74 -22.79
C ALA A 3 -19.28 -2.80 -22.03
N SER A 4 -18.66 -3.74 -22.73
CA SER A 4 -17.84 -4.76 -22.10
C SER A 4 -16.37 -4.34 -21.90
N LYS A 5 -15.99 -3.16 -22.36
CA LYS A 5 -14.63 -2.64 -22.18
C LYS A 5 -14.36 -2.36 -20.71
N LYS A 6 -13.52 -3.17 -20.10
CA LYS A 6 -13.06 -2.93 -18.75
C LYS A 6 -11.88 -1.96 -18.79
N THR A 7 -11.80 -1.08 -17.81
CA THR A 7 -10.61 -0.26 -17.61
C THR A 7 -9.43 -1.19 -17.32
N PRO A 8 -8.35 -1.12 -18.11
CA PRO A 8 -7.20 -1.97 -17.85
C PRO A 8 -6.55 -1.64 -16.50
N THR A 9 -5.84 -2.61 -15.97
CA THR A 9 -5.18 -2.50 -14.66
C THR A 9 -3.69 -2.47 -14.79
N ILE A 10 -3.02 -1.90 -13.80
CA ILE A 10 -1.57 -1.80 -13.78
C ILE A 10 -1.05 -2.02 -12.36
N LYS A 11 0.17 -2.57 -12.27
CA LYS A 11 0.86 -2.80 -11.02
C LYS A 11 1.83 -1.64 -10.75
N TYR A 12 1.81 -1.10 -9.54
CA TYR A 12 2.78 -0.11 -9.12
C TYR A 12 4.04 -0.83 -8.62
N THR A 13 5.15 -0.66 -9.35
CA THR A 13 6.40 -1.39 -9.06
C THR A 13 7.43 -0.56 -8.29
N GLY A 14 7.05 0.62 -7.86
CA GLY A 14 7.91 1.52 -7.12
C GLY A 14 8.19 2.80 -7.88
N SER A 15 8.86 3.73 -7.23
CA SER A 15 9.22 5.01 -7.83
C SER A 15 10.69 4.97 -8.26
N SER A 16 10.99 5.53 -9.42
CA SER A 16 12.38 5.73 -9.85
C SER A 16 13.09 6.76 -8.98
N ASP A 17 12.34 7.68 -8.37
CA ASP A 17 12.89 8.67 -7.45
C ASP A 17 12.81 8.12 -6.02
N LYS A 18 13.94 7.63 -5.52
CA LYS A 18 14.05 7.06 -4.17
C LYS A 18 14.31 8.13 -3.09
N THR A 19 14.27 9.41 -3.46
CA THR A 19 14.44 10.51 -2.50
C THR A 19 13.12 11.03 -1.96
N LYS A 20 12.00 10.62 -2.52
CA LYS A 20 10.67 11.08 -2.09
C LYS A 20 10.35 10.65 -0.68
N LYS A 21 9.91 11.60 0.12
CA LYS A 21 9.48 11.35 1.51
C LYS A 21 8.04 10.87 1.60
N LYS A 22 7.22 11.24 0.63
CA LYS A 22 5.80 10.87 0.57
C LYS A 22 5.48 10.32 -0.81
N VAL A 23 4.83 9.17 -0.85
CA VAL A 23 4.33 8.56 -2.08
C VAL A 23 2.83 8.36 -1.95
N ILE A 24 2.09 8.87 -2.93
CA ILE A 24 0.66 8.63 -3.04
C ILE A 24 0.48 7.67 -4.21
N ILE A 25 -0.01 6.47 -3.91
CA ILE A 25 -0.32 5.50 -4.96
C ILE A 25 -1.69 5.86 -5.48
N PRO A 26 -1.78 6.38 -6.72
CA PRO A 26 -3.02 6.94 -7.22
C PRO A 26 -4.05 5.85 -7.52
N LYS A 27 -5.29 6.27 -7.60
CA LYS A 27 -6.41 5.43 -8.00
C LYS A 27 -6.27 4.96 -9.45
N THR A 28 -5.88 5.88 -10.33
CA THR A 28 -5.66 5.64 -11.75
C THR A 28 -4.44 6.40 -12.25
N VAL A 29 -3.89 5.95 -13.38
CA VAL A 29 -2.87 6.69 -14.13
C VAL A 29 -3.24 6.67 -15.60
N THR A 30 -2.89 7.73 -16.33
CA THR A 30 -3.12 7.81 -17.78
C THR A 30 -1.79 7.71 -18.49
N ILE A 31 -1.67 6.75 -19.41
CA ILE A 31 -0.47 6.53 -20.21
C ILE A 31 -0.90 6.48 -21.67
N ASP A 32 -0.34 7.36 -22.50
CA ASP A 32 -0.66 7.46 -23.93
C ASP A 32 -2.18 7.56 -24.19
N GLY A 33 -2.86 8.36 -23.38
CA GLY A 33 -4.30 8.59 -23.51
C GLY A 33 -5.18 7.46 -22.97
N VAL A 34 -4.60 6.40 -22.42
CA VAL A 34 -5.36 5.27 -21.83
C VAL A 34 -5.32 5.36 -20.33
N GLU A 35 -6.49 5.30 -19.70
CA GLU A 35 -6.60 5.27 -18.25
C GLU A 35 -6.43 3.84 -17.72
N TYR A 36 -5.54 3.68 -16.74
CA TYR A 36 -5.31 2.41 -16.06
C TYR A 36 -5.66 2.51 -14.59
N LYS A 37 -6.37 1.53 -14.05
CA LYS A 37 -6.56 1.42 -12.61
C LYS A 37 -5.30 0.84 -11.96
N VAL A 38 -4.80 1.49 -10.93
CA VAL A 38 -3.66 0.97 -10.15
C VAL A 38 -4.24 0.03 -9.09
N THR A 39 -4.09 -1.28 -9.32
CA THR A 39 -4.76 -2.30 -8.51
C THR A 39 -3.83 -3.10 -7.61
N SER A 40 -2.52 -3.02 -7.83
CA SER A 40 -1.59 -3.77 -7.00
C SER A 40 -0.29 -3.01 -6.79
N ILE A 41 0.38 -3.34 -5.67
CA ILE A 41 1.73 -2.87 -5.37
C ILE A 41 2.65 -4.08 -5.52
N GLY A 42 3.67 -3.94 -6.36
CA GLY A 42 4.54 -5.02 -6.74
C GLY A 42 5.44 -5.54 -5.62
N LYS A 43 5.93 -6.75 -5.80
CA LYS A 43 6.87 -7.39 -4.89
C LYS A 43 8.12 -6.51 -4.72
N LYS A 44 8.46 -6.22 -3.46
CA LYS A 44 9.62 -5.39 -3.11
C LYS A 44 9.63 -3.98 -3.70
N ALA A 45 8.46 -3.45 -4.08
CA ALA A 45 8.34 -2.15 -4.76
C ALA A 45 9.07 -1.01 -4.05
N PHE A 46 9.01 -0.97 -2.71
CA PHE A 46 9.66 0.07 -1.90
C PHE A 46 10.67 -0.53 -0.90
N ARG A 47 11.13 -1.75 -1.15
CA ARG A 47 12.04 -2.42 -0.22
C ARG A 47 13.27 -1.56 0.08
N ASN A 48 13.57 -1.41 1.38
CA ASN A 48 14.72 -0.67 1.90
C ASN A 48 14.78 0.81 1.47
N ASN A 49 13.63 1.40 1.11
CA ASN A 49 13.58 2.82 0.78
C ASN A 49 13.59 3.65 2.08
N LYS A 50 14.76 4.12 2.46
CA LYS A 50 14.97 4.87 3.71
C LYS A 50 14.45 6.30 3.67
N SER A 51 14.21 6.85 2.50
CA SER A 51 13.68 8.20 2.34
C SER A 51 12.18 8.27 2.58
N LEU A 52 11.46 7.18 2.35
CA LEU A 52 10.01 7.13 2.44
C LEU A 52 9.54 7.28 3.88
N LYS A 53 8.75 8.30 4.17
CA LYS A 53 8.19 8.57 5.50
C LYS A 53 6.68 8.37 5.55
N GLU A 54 6.00 8.55 4.44
CA GLU A 54 4.56 8.43 4.36
C GLU A 54 4.15 7.80 3.02
N VAL A 55 3.17 6.91 3.06
CA VAL A 55 2.57 6.33 1.86
C VAL A 55 1.05 6.35 1.99
N VAL A 56 0.38 6.69 0.88
CA VAL A 56 -1.07 6.59 0.76
C VAL A 56 -1.38 5.48 -0.23
N ILE A 57 -2.10 4.47 0.24
CA ILE A 57 -2.47 3.30 -0.57
C ILE A 57 -3.84 3.57 -1.19
N GLY A 58 -3.85 3.75 -2.50
CA GLY A 58 -5.00 4.23 -3.25
C GLY A 58 -6.23 3.34 -3.20
N LYS A 59 -7.36 3.92 -3.55
CA LYS A 59 -8.68 3.30 -3.41
C LYS A 59 -8.85 2.01 -4.21
N ASN A 60 -8.20 1.88 -5.36
CA ASN A 60 -8.35 0.71 -6.24
C ASN A 60 -7.38 -0.42 -5.94
N ILE A 61 -6.51 -0.28 -4.94
CA ILE A 61 -5.56 -1.33 -4.58
C ILE A 61 -6.31 -2.51 -3.97
N THR A 62 -6.14 -3.67 -4.59
CA THR A 62 -6.72 -4.94 -4.14
C THR A 62 -5.66 -5.95 -3.73
N LYS A 63 -4.38 -5.64 -3.98
CA LYS A 63 -3.28 -6.55 -3.69
C LYS A 63 -2.00 -5.79 -3.35
N ILE A 64 -1.32 -6.23 -2.32
CA ILE A 64 0.02 -5.75 -1.95
C ILE A 64 0.91 -6.99 -1.88
N GLU A 65 1.94 -7.02 -2.73
CA GLU A 65 2.78 -8.22 -2.85
C GLU A 65 3.84 -8.29 -1.74
N THR A 66 4.51 -9.45 -1.67
CA THR A 66 5.50 -9.76 -0.63
C THR A 66 6.57 -8.69 -0.51
N LYS A 67 6.83 -8.25 0.73
CA LYS A 67 7.89 -7.30 1.07
C LYS A 67 7.79 -5.95 0.35
N ALA A 68 6.60 -5.54 -0.08
CA ALA A 68 6.41 -4.30 -0.82
C ALA A 68 7.04 -3.09 -0.10
N PHE A 69 6.90 -3.00 1.22
CA PHE A 69 7.46 -1.91 2.04
C PHE A 69 8.50 -2.40 3.05
N TYR A 70 9.03 -3.59 2.85
CA TYR A 70 9.97 -4.18 3.79
C TYR A 70 11.25 -3.34 3.92
N GLY A 71 11.62 -3.04 5.16
CA GLY A 71 12.86 -2.29 5.41
C GLY A 71 12.77 -0.79 5.22
N CYS A 72 11.56 -0.25 5.02
CA CYS A 72 11.35 1.20 4.98
C CYS A 72 11.44 1.76 6.41
N LYS A 73 12.66 1.90 6.94
CA LYS A 73 12.90 2.21 8.35
C LYS A 73 12.34 3.55 8.82
N ASN A 74 12.14 4.49 7.88
CA ASN A 74 11.62 5.81 8.20
C ASN A 74 10.14 5.97 7.86
N LEU A 75 9.49 4.90 7.40
CA LEU A 75 8.06 4.93 7.09
C LEU A 75 7.26 4.96 8.39
N ARG A 76 6.65 6.11 8.67
CA ARG A 76 5.92 6.38 9.92
C ARG A 76 4.41 6.47 9.74
N LYS A 77 3.94 6.65 8.52
CA LYS A 77 2.52 6.81 8.26
C LYS A 77 2.10 6.03 7.03
N VAL A 78 1.16 5.12 7.22
CA VAL A 78 0.57 4.32 6.14
C VAL A 78 -0.93 4.59 6.15
N THR A 79 -1.45 5.21 5.10
CA THR A 79 -2.87 5.51 4.99
C THR A 79 -3.52 4.59 3.97
N PHE A 80 -4.53 3.86 4.39
CA PHE A 80 -5.31 2.97 3.52
C PHE A 80 -6.57 3.67 3.06
N GLN A 81 -6.69 3.97 1.77
CA GLN A 81 -7.94 4.41 1.17
C GLN A 81 -8.76 3.22 0.69
N THR A 82 -8.08 2.14 0.33
CA THR A 82 -8.74 0.91 -0.11
C THR A 82 -9.50 0.23 1.03
N THR A 83 -10.66 -0.34 0.70
CA THR A 83 -11.51 -1.08 1.65
C THR A 83 -11.60 -2.56 1.30
N THR A 84 -10.84 -3.03 0.32
CA THR A 84 -10.98 -4.39 -0.22
C THR A 84 -9.84 -5.35 0.15
N LEU A 85 -8.85 -4.88 0.92
CA LEU A 85 -7.74 -5.73 1.31
C LEU A 85 -8.14 -6.79 2.34
N SER A 86 -7.49 -7.96 2.24
CA SER A 86 -7.65 -9.05 3.18
C SER A 86 -6.28 -9.69 3.43
N LYS A 87 -6.22 -10.62 4.37
CA LYS A 87 -5.01 -11.38 4.64
C LYS A 87 -4.44 -12.04 3.37
N LYS A 88 -5.32 -12.57 2.52
CA LYS A 88 -4.91 -13.26 1.28
C LYS A 88 -4.35 -12.32 0.22
N SER A 89 -4.78 -11.07 0.23
CA SER A 89 -4.35 -10.10 -0.78
C SER A 89 -3.08 -9.34 -0.38
N VAL A 90 -2.56 -9.56 0.82
CA VAL A 90 -1.34 -8.89 1.30
C VAL A 90 -0.25 -9.94 1.53
N GLY A 91 0.88 -9.74 0.87
CA GLY A 91 1.99 -10.68 0.91
C GLY A 91 2.74 -10.69 2.23
N LYS A 92 3.55 -11.73 2.43
CA LYS A 92 4.36 -11.90 3.64
C LYS A 92 5.31 -10.73 3.85
N ASN A 93 5.38 -10.21 5.07
CA ASN A 93 6.25 -9.09 5.45
C ASN A 93 6.08 -7.84 4.58
N ALA A 94 4.89 -7.62 4.01
CA ALA A 94 4.64 -6.43 3.21
C ALA A 94 5.00 -5.14 3.96
N PHE A 95 4.77 -5.09 5.26
CA PHE A 95 5.09 -3.96 6.14
C PHE A 95 6.15 -4.31 7.19
N GLY A 96 6.96 -5.34 6.92
CA GLY A 96 8.02 -5.74 7.84
C GLY A 96 9.12 -4.70 7.93
N LYS A 97 9.69 -4.53 9.12
CA LYS A 97 10.84 -3.64 9.35
C LYS A 97 10.62 -2.19 8.94
N ILE A 98 9.38 -1.68 8.99
CA ILE A 98 9.13 -0.24 8.87
C ILE A 98 9.38 0.40 10.25
N ASN A 99 9.20 1.72 10.36
CA ASN A 99 9.48 2.42 11.61
C ASN A 99 8.67 1.82 12.77
N ASN A 100 9.33 1.60 13.91
CA ASN A 100 8.70 1.01 15.10
C ASN A 100 7.52 1.82 15.64
N LYS A 101 7.48 3.11 15.34
CA LYS A 101 6.42 4.02 15.78
C LYS A 101 5.44 4.36 14.66
N ALA A 102 5.39 3.54 13.62
CA ALA A 102 4.50 3.79 12.49
C ALA A 102 3.04 3.77 12.92
N SER A 103 2.25 4.63 12.26
CA SER A 103 0.80 4.67 12.40
C SER A 103 0.15 4.16 11.12
N TYR A 104 -0.83 3.29 11.27
CA TYR A 104 -1.66 2.81 10.17
C TYR A 104 -3.02 3.50 10.27
N LEU A 105 -3.36 4.31 9.25
CA LEU A 105 -4.66 4.98 9.17
C LEU A 105 -5.58 4.14 8.31
N ILE A 106 -6.67 3.70 8.89
CA ILE A 106 -7.55 2.67 8.30
C ILE A 106 -8.98 3.18 8.28
N PRO A 107 -9.75 2.96 7.20
CA PRO A 107 -11.17 3.29 7.19
C PRO A 107 -11.88 2.67 8.39
N SER A 108 -12.77 3.43 9.04
CA SER A 108 -13.40 3.03 10.30
C SER A 108 -13.99 1.63 10.25
N GLU A 109 -14.72 1.31 9.18
CA GLU A 109 -15.38 0.02 9.04
C GLU A 109 -14.41 -1.15 8.79
N LYS A 110 -13.14 -0.85 8.51
CA LYS A 110 -12.11 -1.87 8.23
C LYS A 110 -11.05 -1.98 9.33
N LEU A 111 -11.12 -1.14 10.35
CA LEU A 111 -10.08 -1.09 11.38
C LEU A 111 -9.80 -2.45 11.99
N LYS A 112 -10.84 -3.13 12.46
CA LYS A 112 -10.70 -4.42 13.12
C LYS A 112 -10.11 -5.49 12.21
N LYS A 113 -10.59 -5.55 10.97
CA LYS A 113 -10.13 -6.51 9.96
C LYS A 113 -8.69 -6.27 9.56
N TYR A 114 -8.34 -5.03 9.24
CA TYR A 114 -6.98 -4.68 8.79
C TYR A 114 -5.97 -4.83 9.91
N LYS A 115 -6.30 -4.42 11.11
CA LYS A 115 -5.46 -4.60 12.28
C LYS A 115 -5.07 -6.07 12.48
N ARG A 116 -6.02 -6.97 12.27
CA ARG A 116 -5.81 -8.41 12.44
C ARG A 116 -4.77 -8.95 11.45
N TRP A 117 -4.92 -8.67 10.16
CA TRP A 117 -3.98 -9.21 9.18
C TRP A 117 -2.67 -8.42 9.14
N LEU A 118 -2.66 -7.14 9.45
CA LEU A 118 -1.42 -6.34 9.52
C LEU A 118 -0.42 -6.95 10.51
N LYS A 119 -0.91 -7.39 11.65
CA LYS A 119 -0.06 -8.07 12.65
C LYS A 119 0.63 -9.30 12.08
N LYS A 120 0.03 -9.96 11.09
CA LYS A 120 0.61 -11.13 10.43
C LYS A 120 1.45 -10.76 9.22
N ARG A 121 1.46 -9.52 8.81
CA ARG A 121 2.18 -9.03 7.62
C ARG A 121 3.28 -8.03 7.94
N GLY A 122 3.75 -8.01 9.16
CA GLY A 122 4.90 -7.25 9.59
C GLY A 122 4.64 -6.17 10.63
N ALA A 123 3.38 -5.83 10.93
CA ALA A 123 3.09 -4.86 11.97
C ALA A 123 3.48 -5.40 13.35
N ILE A 124 4.05 -4.53 14.17
CA ILE A 124 4.51 -4.91 15.51
C ILE A 124 3.73 -4.19 16.59
N LYS A 125 3.90 -4.67 17.82
CA LYS A 125 3.14 -4.22 18.99
C LYS A 125 3.24 -2.72 19.28
N GLN A 126 4.38 -2.11 19.02
CA GLN A 126 4.64 -0.68 19.27
C GLN A 126 3.94 0.23 18.26
N GLN A 127 3.49 -0.30 17.13
CA GLN A 127 2.87 0.49 16.08
C GLN A 127 1.41 0.80 16.41
N ILE A 128 0.91 1.93 15.89
CA ILE A 128 -0.41 2.47 16.23
C ILE A 128 -1.37 2.24 15.07
N PHE A 129 -2.59 1.81 15.40
CA PHE A 129 -3.67 1.63 14.43
C PHE A 129 -4.75 2.68 14.71
N ARG A 130 -5.02 3.54 13.72
CA ARG A 130 -5.99 4.63 13.85
C ARG A 130 -7.08 4.50 12.78
N LYS A 131 -8.31 4.80 13.15
CA LYS A 131 -9.42 4.88 12.20
C LYS A 131 -9.61 6.32 11.69
N TYR A 132 -10.18 6.43 10.52
CA TYR A 132 -10.61 7.72 10.00
C TYR A 132 -11.92 7.62 9.23
#